data_bb1ba12e1ef71283e1d69428e1cfb1ef
#
_entry.id   bb1ba12e1ef71283e1d69428e1cfb1ef
#
_cell.length_a   1.000
_cell.length_b   1.000
_cell.length_c   1.000
_cell.angle_alpha   90.00
_cell.angle_beta   90.00
_cell.angle_gamma   90.00
#
_symmetry.space_group_name_H-M   'P 1'
#
loop_
_entity.id
_entity.type
_entity.pdbx_description
1 polymer ?
#
loop_
_entity_poly.entity_id
_entity_poly.type
_entity_poly.pdbx_seq_one_letter_code
_entity_poly.pdbx_strand_id
1 'polypeptide(L)'
;VDGVELRPYQHEALAALLRSYREGKRRVLVSLPTGTGKTVVFAHFPLAFKMKKKLLMLAHREELLTQAEQKFRAINPSLKIAIEQADKHASPDAQVVIASVPTIGRSGSARLQALTPDAFSIIVVDEAHHAVAQSYRTIFDHFGLFAPDTTKLLVGFTATPKRADKLGLGEVFQDVSFARDLRQMIAEHYLAPVTGWRVESGTSLDGVKTRGGDFIESQLARVVDTEARNELVVRAFQTLAPSRRGIVFCVNVEHAQAMQRAFAEAGVRAAAVWGDMSKSDRQAVLADFSSGALQVVTNCNLLTEGFDEPRVDCVVMARPTKSKLLYTQMVGRGTRLHADKENLLV
;
A
#
# COMPACT_ATOMS: atom_id res chain seq x y z
N VAL A 1 28.94 3.32 2.18
CA VAL A 1 27.52 2.88 2.33
C VAL A 1 26.72 3.89 1.54
N ASP A 2 26.38 3.53 0.30
CA ASP A 2 25.57 4.36 -0.57
C ASP A 2 24.19 4.52 0.05
N GLY A 3 23.95 5.68 0.65
CA GLY A 3 22.66 6.05 1.20
C GLY A 3 21.62 6.05 0.08
N VAL A 4 20.39 5.60 0.38
CA VAL A 4 19.27 5.66 -0.58
C VAL A 4 19.00 7.14 -0.87
N GLU A 5 19.51 7.63 -2.01
CA GLU A 5 19.30 9.00 -2.44
C GLU A 5 17.84 9.28 -2.79
N LEU A 6 17.39 10.47 -2.47
CA LEU A 6 16.07 10.94 -2.86
C LEU A 6 16.04 11.30 -4.35
N ARG A 7 14.99 10.85 -5.03
CA ARG A 7 14.68 11.30 -6.39
C ARG A 7 14.17 12.75 -6.39
N PRO A 8 14.27 13.49 -7.51
CA PRO A 8 13.86 14.90 -7.57
C PRO A 8 12.47 15.18 -6.97
N TYR A 9 11.44 14.42 -7.36
CA TYR A 9 10.09 14.61 -6.82
C TYR A 9 9.96 14.29 -5.32
N GLN A 10 10.84 13.44 -4.76
CA GLN A 10 10.88 13.16 -3.33
C GLN A 10 11.48 14.33 -2.55
N HIS A 11 12.48 14.99 -3.11
CA HIS A 11 12.99 16.27 -2.60
C HIS A 11 11.89 17.35 -2.63
N GLU A 12 11.16 17.46 -3.74
CA GLU A 12 10.03 18.39 -3.85
C GLU A 12 8.96 18.13 -2.79
N ALA A 13 8.61 16.85 -2.55
CA ALA A 13 7.66 16.46 -1.52
C ALA A 13 8.12 16.86 -0.11
N LEU A 14 9.40 16.64 0.23
CA LEU A 14 9.97 17.07 1.50
C LEU A 14 9.98 18.60 1.64
N ALA A 15 10.37 19.31 0.59
CA ALA A 15 10.37 20.77 0.58
C ALA A 15 8.94 21.34 0.76
N ALA A 16 7.95 20.73 0.13
CA ALA A 16 6.54 21.10 0.28
C ALA A 16 6.03 20.87 1.71
N LEU A 17 6.37 19.74 2.32
CA LEU A 17 6.05 19.45 3.72
C LEU A 17 6.67 20.45 4.68
N LEU A 18 7.95 20.78 4.52
CA LEU A 18 8.65 21.78 5.33
C LEU A 18 8.01 23.17 5.19
N ARG A 19 7.58 23.54 3.97
CA ARG A 19 6.85 24.79 3.71
C ARG A 19 5.51 24.80 4.43
N SER A 20 4.70 23.76 4.27
CA SER A 20 3.40 23.64 4.96
C SER A 20 3.55 23.73 6.48
N TYR A 21 4.58 23.09 7.05
CA TYR A 21 4.86 23.17 8.47
C TYR A 21 5.20 24.61 8.93
N ARG A 22 6.01 25.34 8.15
CA ARG A 22 6.35 26.75 8.42
C ARG A 22 5.13 27.68 8.30
N GLU A 23 4.20 27.35 7.41
CA GLU A 23 2.91 28.05 7.26
C GLU A 23 1.90 27.73 8.38
N GLY A 24 2.28 26.96 9.38
CA GLY A 24 1.42 26.63 10.51
C GLY A 24 0.51 25.41 10.29
N LYS A 25 0.57 24.73 9.15
CA LYS A 25 -0.22 23.53 8.89
C LYS A 25 0.37 22.35 9.67
N ARG A 26 -0.47 21.63 10.40
CA ARG A 26 -0.04 20.55 11.31
C ARG A 26 -0.56 19.18 10.90
N ARG A 27 -1.52 19.09 10.00
CA ARG A 27 -2.09 17.83 9.51
C ARG A 27 -2.18 17.88 7.99
N VAL A 28 -1.25 17.21 7.31
CA VAL A 28 -1.09 17.35 5.85
C VAL A 28 -0.99 16.00 5.17
N LEU A 29 -1.40 15.95 3.91
CA LEU A 29 -1.30 14.78 3.04
C LEU A 29 -0.19 14.96 1.99
N VAL A 30 0.46 13.84 1.69
CA VAL A 30 1.29 13.65 0.50
C VAL A 30 0.65 12.57 -0.36
N SER A 31 0.35 12.92 -1.59
CA SER A 31 -0.22 11.98 -2.54
C SER A 31 0.81 11.55 -3.57
N LEU A 32 1.15 10.28 -3.48
CA LEU A 32 2.09 9.63 -4.39
C LEU A 32 1.58 8.23 -4.74
N PRO A 33 1.61 7.82 -6.02
CA PRO A 33 1.20 6.48 -6.44
C PRO A 33 1.98 5.37 -5.73
N THR A 34 1.45 4.18 -5.79
CA THR A 34 2.16 2.98 -5.34
C THR A 34 3.44 2.79 -6.17
N GLY A 35 4.51 2.31 -5.53
CA GLY A 35 5.80 2.07 -6.21
C GLY A 35 6.72 3.28 -6.32
N THR A 36 6.29 4.47 -5.86
CA THR A 36 7.09 5.71 -5.92
C THR A 36 8.02 5.92 -4.72
N GLY A 37 8.11 4.96 -3.79
CA GLY A 37 9.01 5.08 -2.65
C GLY A 37 8.54 6.07 -1.58
N LYS A 38 7.24 6.11 -1.28
CA LYS A 38 6.67 6.89 -0.14
C LYS A 38 7.46 6.66 1.15
N THR A 39 7.81 5.40 1.42
CA THR A 39 8.58 4.99 2.60
C THR A 39 9.97 5.65 2.65
N VAL A 40 10.61 5.83 1.49
CA VAL A 40 11.90 6.55 1.40
C VAL A 40 11.73 8.01 1.81
N VAL A 41 10.64 8.66 1.37
CA VAL A 41 10.37 10.07 1.72
C VAL A 41 10.26 10.24 3.24
N PHE A 42 9.41 9.46 3.90
CA PHE A 42 9.22 9.65 5.34
C PHE A 42 10.38 9.08 6.18
N ALA A 43 11.17 8.15 5.67
CA ALA A 43 12.39 7.72 6.33
C ALA A 43 13.49 8.81 6.35
N HIS A 44 13.40 9.83 5.50
CA HIS A 44 14.27 11.01 5.56
C HIS A 44 13.78 12.10 6.52
N PHE A 45 12.60 11.97 7.15
CA PHE A 45 12.08 12.97 8.08
C PHE A 45 13.02 13.28 9.26
N PRO A 46 13.69 12.29 9.89
CA PRO A 46 14.63 12.61 10.96
C PRO A 46 15.70 13.62 10.57
N LEU A 47 16.25 13.49 9.37
CA LEU A 47 17.25 14.41 8.82
C LEU A 47 16.61 15.72 8.34
N ALA A 48 15.55 15.65 7.53
CA ALA A 48 14.93 16.81 6.92
C ALA A 48 14.34 17.80 7.93
N PHE A 49 13.72 17.29 9.00
CA PHE A 49 13.14 18.10 10.07
C PHE A 49 14.10 18.36 11.24
N LYS A 50 15.36 17.87 11.18
CA LYS A 50 16.36 17.98 12.26
C LYS A 50 15.73 17.60 13.61
N MET A 51 15.10 16.43 13.66
CA MET A 51 14.28 16.00 14.77
C MET A 51 15.04 15.93 16.07
N LYS A 52 14.45 16.50 17.14
CA LYS A 52 14.92 16.38 18.54
C LYS A 52 14.05 15.45 19.37
N LYS A 53 12.82 15.21 18.95
CA LYS A 53 11.84 14.30 19.57
C LYS A 53 11.63 13.10 18.65
N LYS A 54 10.89 12.12 19.14
CA LYS A 54 10.62 10.86 18.42
C LYS A 54 9.68 11.05 17.23
N LEU A 55 9.79 10.11 16.28
CA LEU A 55 8.84 9.90 15.20
C LEU A 55 8.02 8.63 15.48
N LEU A 56 6.70 8.71 15.28
CA LEU A 56 5.80 7.56 15.24
C LEU A 56 5.36 7.32 13.81
N MET A 57 5.61 6.12 13.28
CA MET A 57 5.08 5.67 11.98
C MET A 57 3.97 4.65 12.22
N LEU A 58 2.82 4.87 11.61
CA LEU A 58 1.62 4.04 11.73
C LEU A 58 1.34 3.29 10.45
N ALA A 59 1.17 1.97 10.56
CA ALA A 59 0.66 1.14 9.49
C ALA A 59 -0.27 0.06 10.03
N HIS A 60 -1.15 -0.45 9.18
CA HIS A 60 -2.14 -1.46 9.58
C HIS A 60 -1.74 -2.89 9.18
N ARG A 61 -0.75 -3.08 8.32
CA ARG A 61 -0.24 -4.38 7.88
C ARG A 61 1.20 -4.62 8.31
N GLU A 62 1.49 -5.86 8.67
CA GLU A 62 2.83 -6.28 9.13
C GLU A 62 3.91 -6.05 8.06
N GLU A 63 3.59 -6.33 6.81
CA GLU A 63 4.51 -6.17 5.69
C GLU A 63 4.98 -4.72 5.55
N LEU A 64 4.06 -3.75 5.78
CA LEU A 64 4.40 -2.32 5.74
C LEU A 64 5.31 -1.91 6.90
N LEU A 65 5.12 -2.49 8.10
CA LEU A 65 5.97 -2.24 9.26
C LEU A 65 7.40 -2.72 9.00
N THR A 66 7.56 -3.93 8.46
CA THR A 66 8.87 -4.53 8.17
C THR A 66 9.60 -3.74 7.07
N GLN A 67 8.90 -3.36 6.01
CA GLN A 67 9.47 -2.54 4.94
C GLN A 67 9.88 -1.15 5.44
N ALA A 68 9.07 -0.53 6.29
CA ALA A 68 9.40 0.75 6.90
C ALA A 68 10.65 0.63 7.78
N GLU A 69 10.74 -0.39 8.64
CA GLU A 69 11.90 -0.62 9.48
C GLU A 69 13.19 -0.74 8.65
N GLN A 70 13.16 -1.56 7.60
CA GLN A 70 14.32 -1.73 6.72
C GLN A 70 14.77 -0.42 6.08
N LYS A 71 13.81 0.40 5.60
CA LYS A 71 14.13 1.71 4.99
C LYS A 71 14.65 2.72 6.00
N PHE A 72 14.02 2.80 7.19
CA PHE A 72 14.51 3.68 8.25
C PHE A 72 15.93 3.31 8.69
N ARG A 73 16.24 2.02 8.86
CA ARG A 73 17.60 1.56 9.23
C ARG A 73 18.61 1.85 8.14
N ALA A 74 18.26 1.63 6.87
CA ALA A 74 19.16 1.89 5.74
C ALA A 74 19.51 3.38 5.59
N ILE A 75 18.53 4.26 5.84
CA ILE A 75 18.71 5.72 5.68
C ILE A 75 19.29 6.36 6.95
N ASN A 76 18.99 5.82 8.12
CA ASN A 76 19.38 6.38 9.42
C ASN A 76 20.08 5.32 10.29
N PRO A 77 21.29 4.88 9.93
CA PRO A 77 21.96 3.77 10.62
C PRO A 77 22.32 4.09 12.08
N SER A 78 22.41 5.36 12.44
CA SER A 78 22.71 5.81 13.82
C SER A 78 21.47 5.92 14.72
N LEU A 79 20.25 5.87 14.16
CA LEU A 79 19.03 6.00 14.95
C LEU A 79 18.59 4.65 15.53
N LYS A 80 18.08 4.67 16.76
CA LYS A 80 17.41 3.52 17.35
C LYS A 80 15.98 3.44 16.84
N ILE A 81 15.68 2.36 16.14
CA ILE A 81 14.39 2.10 15.50
C ILE A 81 13.78 0.85 16.14
N ALA A 82 12.53 0.92 16.56
CA ALA A 82 11.83 -0.19 17.17
C ALA A 82 10.42 -0.37 16.61
N ILE A 83 9.96 -1.62 16.59
CA ILE A 83 8.59 -1.99 16.19
C ILE A 83 7.74 -2.20 17.45
N GLU A 84 6.52 -1.66 17.41
CA GLU A 84 5.46 -1.84 18.40
C GLU A 84 4.34 -2.67 17.77
N GLN A 85 4.39 -4.00 17.90
CA GLN A 85 3.46 -4.92 17.26
C GLN A 85 3.37 -6.24 18.00
N ALA A 86 2.17 -6.78 18.19
CA ALA A 86 1.92 -8.10 18.78
C ALA A 86 2.75 -8.33 20.05
N ASP A 87 3.73 -9.21 20.03
CA ASP A 87 4.68 -9.52 21.11
C ASP A 87 5.90 -8.59 21.17
N LYS A 88 6.13 -7.78 20.13
CA LYS A 88 7.24 -6.83 20.05
C LYS A 88 6.86 -5.51 20.75
N HIS A 89 7.73 -5.06 21.65
CA HIS A 89 7.59 -3.78 22.34
C HIS A 89 8.69 -2.81 21.95
N ALA A 90 8.29 -1.57 21.65
CA ALA A 90 9.26 -0.53 21.35
C ALA A 90 10.07 -0.17 22.59
N SER A 91 11.39 -0.17 22.44
CA SER A 91 12.30 0.26 23.49
C SER A 91 12.07 1.74 23.86
N PRO A 92 12.10 2.12 25.14
CA PRO A 92 11.90 3.51 25.60
C PRO A 92 12.90 4.51 24.98
N ASP A 93 14.07 4.06 24.56
CA ASP A 93 15.11 4.90 23.96
C ASP A 93 15.02 4.94 22.42
N ALA A 94 14.07 4.25 21.81
CA ALA A 94 13.84 4.31 20.38
C ALA A 94 13.49 5.74 19.94
N GLN A 95 14.17 6.22 18.89
CA GLN A 95 13.95 7.53 18.31
C GLN A 95 12.89 7.49 17.19
N VAL A 96 12.74 6.33 16.54
CA VAL A 96 11.67 6.02 15.60
C VAL A 96 10.91 4.79 16.12
N VAL A 97 9.62 4.96 16.31
CA VAL A 97 8.70 3.87 16.68
C VAL A 97 7.81 3.58 15.49
N ILE A 98 7.82 2.34 15.02
CA ILE A 98 6.98 1.85 13.93
C ILE A 98 5.89 1.00 14.55
N ALA A 99 4.65 1.48 14.55
CA ALA A 99 3.58 0.86 15.31
C ALA A 99 2.46 0.30 14.44
N SER A 100 2.01 -0.89 14.83
CA SER A 100 0.82 -1.53 14.25
C SER A 100 -0.45 -0.89 14.81
N VAL A 101 -1.27 -0.30 13.94
CA VAL A 101 -2.56 0.30 14.34
C VAL A 101 -3.48 -0.72 15.01
N PRO A 102 -3.64 -1.97 14.53
CA PRO A 102 -4.40 -2.99 15.25
C PRO A 102 -3.90 -3.27 16.68
N THR A 103 -2.61 -3.04 16.96
CA THR A 103 -2.01 -3.24 18.27
C THR A 103 -2.29 -2.08 19.24
N ILE A 104 -2.06 -0.84 18.79
CA ILE A 104 -2.14 0.32 19.68
C ILE A 104 -3.46 1.10 19.57
N GLY A 105 -4.20 1.00 18.45
CA GLY A 105 -5.40 1.79 18.19
C GLY A 105 -6.69 1.27 18.85
N ARG A 106 -6.60 0.30 19.75
CA ARG A 106 -7.76 -0.19 20.51
C ARG A 106 -8.08 0.79 21.65
N SER A 107 -9.37 0.97 21.94
CA SER A 107 -9.80 1.75 23.09
C SER A 107 -9.20 1.17 24.38
N GLY A 108 -8.63 2.04 25.23
CA GLY A 108 -7.99 1.62 26.49
C GLY A 108 -6.66 0.87 26.34
N SER A 109 -6.03 0.92 25.17
CA SER A 109 -4.75 0.24 24.95
C SER A 109 -3.65 0.73 25.90
N ALA A 110 -3.20 -0.14 26.81
CA ALA A 110 -2.07 0.16 27.70
C ALA A 110 -0.77 0.42 26.89
N ARG A 111 -0.64 -0.19 25.70
CA ARG A 111 0.50 0.02 24.80
C ARG A 111 0.50 1.41 24.18
N LEU A 112 -0.67 1.95 23.83
CA LEU A 112 -0.79 3.34 23.41
C LEU A 112 -0.45 4.28 24.55
N GLN A 113 -0.95 4.02 25.76
CA GLN A 113 -0.68 4.85 26.95
C GLN A 113 0.79 4.87 27.35
N ALA A 114 1.54 3.80 27.08
CA ALA A 114 2.99 3.74 27.28
C ALA A 114 3.79 4.65 26.33
N LEU A 115 3.19 5.07 25.21
CA LEU A 115 3.79 6.02 24.29
C LEU A 115 3.48 7.45 24.74
N THR A 116 4.38 8.04 25.52
CA THR A 116 4.21 9.40 26.09
C THR A 116 4.04 10.44 24.98
N PRO A 117 2.91 11.16 24.87
CA PRO A 117 2.62 12.07 23.76
C PRO A 117 3.69 13.13 23.52
N ASP A 118 4.24 13.72 24.57
CA ASP A 118 5.22 14.81 24.47
C ASP A 118 6.62 14.39 24.02
N ALA A 119 6.86 13.09 24.00
CA ALA A 119 8.10 12.54 23.45
C ALA A 119 8.13 12.57 21.92
N PHE A 120 6.97 12.70 21.26
CA PHE A 120 6.83 12.64 19.81
C PHE A 120 6.54 14.00 19.20
N SER A 121 7.16 14.30 18.06
CA SER A 121 6.95 15.54 17.29
C SER A 121 6.34 15.30 15.92
N ILE A 122 6.54 14.12 15.33
CA ILE A 122 6.03 13.77 14.02
C ILE A 122 5.33 12.42 14.09
N ILE A 123 4.12 12.37 13.54
CA ILE A 123 3.33 11.17 13.32
C ILE A 123 3.13 10.97 11.82
N VAL A 124 3.52 9.82 11.30
CA VAL A 124 3.37 9.44 9.90
C VAL A 124 2.35 8.35 9.77
N VAL A 125 1.44 8.48 8.82
CA VAL A 125 0.45 7.44 8.47
C VAL A 125 0.72 6.98 7.04
N ASP A 126 1.12 5.74 6.89
CA ASP A 126 1.14 5.10 5.56
C ASP A 126 -0.26 4.58 5.22
N GLU A 127 -0.61 4.63 3.93
CA GLU A 127 -1.97 4.36 3.42
C GLU A 127 -3.04 5.16 4.18
N ALA A 128 -2.85 6.48 4.20
CA ALA A 128 -3.65 7.45 4.99
C ALA A 128 -5.15 7.48 4.66
N HIS A 129 -5.59 6.78 3.61
CA HIS A 129 -7.02 6.58 3.35
C HIS A 129 -7.73 5.77 4.47
N HIS A 130 -6.96 5.06 5.32
CA HIS A 130 -7.48 4.41 6.52
C HIS A 130 -7.59 5.35 7.75
N ALA A 131 -7.02 6.56 7.69
CA ALA A 131 -6.91 7.48 8.84
C ALA A 131 -8.23 7.95 9.43
N VAL A 132 -9.35 7.77 8.74
CA VAL A 132 -10.70 8.06 9.22
C VAL A 132 -11.27 7.02 10.17
N ALA A 133 -10.68 5.83 10.23
CA ALA A 133 -11.16 4.76 11.10
C ALA A 133 -10.95 5.10 12.58
N GLN A 134 -11.87 4.59 13.43
CA GLN A 134 -11.86 4.89 14.87
C GLN A 134 -10.54 4.55 15.55
N SER A 135 -9.87 3.47 15.14
CA SER A 135 -8.56 3.09 15.68
C SER A 135 -7.48 4.15 15.47
N TYR A 136 -7.48 4.80 14.30
CA TYR A 136 -6.58 5.92 14.04
C TYR A 136 -6.97 7.16 14.83
N ARG A 137 -8.28 7.48 14.94
CA ARG A 137 -8.79 8.59 15.74
C ARG A 137 -8.36 8.46 17.20
N THR A 138 -8.48 7.25 17.79
CA THR A 138 -8.03 6.97 19.16
C THR A 138 -6.54 7.31 19.33
N ILE A 139 -5.69 6.97 18.36
CA ILE A 139 -4.25 7.30 18.39
C ILE A 139 -4.06 8.83 18.27
N PHE A 140 -4.74 9.47 17.32
CA PHE A 140 -4.60 10.91 17.10
C PHE A 140 -5.03 11.74 18.31
N ASP A 141 -6.11 11.34 18.97
CA ASP A 141 -6.61 11.98 20.19
C ASP A 141 -5.60 11.84 21.35
N HIS A 142 -5.03 10.64 21.52
CA HIS A 142 -3.97 10.38 22.51
C HIS A 142 -2.77 11.33 22.32
N PHE A 143 -2.34 11.56 21.08
CA PHE A 143 -1.23 12.47 20.78
C PHE A 143 -1.64 13.95 20.72
N GLY A 144 -2.92 14.29 20.89
CA GLY A 144 -3.41 15.67 20.86
C GLY A 144 -3.23 16.36 19.51
N LEU A 145 -3.39 15.61 18.40
CA LEU A 145 -3.13 16.12 17.04
C LEU A 145 -4.19 17.10 16.55
N PHE A 146 -5.36 17.15 17.19
CA PHE A 146 -6.45 18.08 16.87
C PHE A 146 -6.48 19.32 17.76
N ALA A 147 -5.60 19.40 18.76
CA ALA A 147 -5.52 20.58 19.63
C ALA A 147 -5.09 21.81 18.81
N PRO A 148 -5.72 22.98 19.02
CA PRO A 148 -5.44 24.20 18.24
C PRO A 148 -3.98 24.69 18.34
N ASP A 149 -3.36 24.43 19.48
CA ASP A 149 -2.00 24.82 19.83
C ASP A 149 -0.96 23.70 19.61
N THR A 150 -1.36 22.60 18.96
CA THR A 150 -0.43 21.48 18.73
C THR A 150 0.77 21.92 17.88
N THR A 151 1.94 21.54 18.33
CA THR A 151 3.21 21.71 17.59
C THR A 151 3.60 20.44 16.83
N LYS A 152 2.85 19.35 17.04
CA LYS A 152 3.12 18.06 16.39
C LYS A 152 2.67 18.09 14.93
N LEU A 153 3.39 17.39 14.08
CA LEU A 153 3.08 17.26 12.66
C LEU A 153 2.51 15.87 12.37
N LEU A 154 1.31 15.81 11.83
CA LEU A 154 0.71 14.61 11.24
C LEU A 154 0.88 14.63 9.73
N VAL A 155 1.55 13.63 9.17
CA VAL A 155 1.71 13.49 7.72
C VAL A 155 1.08 12.17 7.27
N GLY A 156 0.09 12.25 6.41
CA GLY A 156 -0.50 11.08 5.76
C GLY A 156 0.06 10.87 4.36
N PHE A 157 0.37 9.63 4.02
CA PHE A 157 0.73 9.23 2.66
C PHE A 157 -0.39 8.41 2.03
N THR A 158 -0.81 8.74 0.82
CA THR A 158 -1.87 8.03 0.08
C THR A 158 -1.60 8.01 -1.41
N ALA A 159 -2.12 7.01 -2.11
CA ALA A 159 -2.05 6.95 -3.57
C ALA A 159 -3.12 7.78 -4.29
N THR A 160 -4.17 8.23 -3.59
CA THR A 160 -5.35 8.88 -4.20
C THR A 160 -5.88 10.05 -3.36
N PRO A 161 -5.42 11.29 -3.62
CA PRO A 161 -5.86 12.47 -2.85
C PRO A 161 -7.28 12.90 -3.17
N LYS A 162 -7.74 12.73 -4.43
CA LYS A 162 -9.06 13.20 -4.90
C LYS A 162 -10.27 12.50 -4.26
N ARG A 163 -10.02 11.46 -3.42
CA ARG A 163 -11.03 10.81 -2.57
C ARG A 163 -11.03 11.31 -1.13
N ALA A 164 -10.10 12.21 -0.79
CA ALA A 164 -10.03 12.78 0.55
C ALA A 164 -11.41 13.31 1.00
N ASP A 165 -12.12 14.02 0.13
CA ASP A 165 -13.42 14.63 0.45
C ASP A 165 -14.53 13.59 0.65
N LYS A 166 -14.53 12.49 -0.13
CA LYS A 166 -15.57 11.43 -0.03
C LYS A 166 -15.32 10.42 1.09
N LEU A 167 -14.09 10.33 1.58
CA LEU A 167 -13.70 9.44 2.69
C LEU A 167 -13.63 10.17 4.04
N GLY A 168 -13.98 11.47 4.09
CA GLY A 168 -13.86 12.27 5.31
C GLY A 168 -12.40 12.57 5.71
N LEU A 169 -11.43 12.41 4.81
CA LEU A 169 -10.03 12.73 5.09
C LEU A 169 -9.82 14.22 5.39
N GLY A 170 -10.69 15.10 4.90
CA GLY A 170 -10.71 16.53 5.25
C GLY A 170 -10.98 16.80 6.73
N GLU A 171 -11.60 15.85 7.47
CA GLU A 171 -11.74 15.95 8.91
C GLU A 171 -10.40 15.67 9.65
N VAL A 172 -9.52 14.88 9.04
CA VAL A 172 -8.21 14.53 9.61
C VAL A 172 -7.12 15.49 9.13
N PHE A 173 -7.06 15.74 7.83
CA PHE A 173 -5.98 16.50 7.20
C PHE A 173 -6.48 17.86 6.73
N GLN A 174 -5.69 18.91 6.96
CA GLN A 174 -6.01 20.29 6.62
C GLN A 174 -5.74 20.62 5.15
N ASP A 175 -4.74 19.94 4.56
CA ASP A 175 -4.27 20.26 3.22
C ASP A 175 -3.54 19.08 2.56
N VAL A 176 -3.38 19.15 1.23
CA VAL A 176 -2.51 18.28 0.44
C VAL A 176 -1.24 19.07 0.08
N SER A 177 -0.17 18.84 0.82
CA SER A 177 1.10 19.56 0.64
C SER A 177 1.79 19.24 -0.68
N PHE A 178 1.66 18.00 -1.15
CA PHE A 178 2.27 17.54 -2.40
C PHE A 178 1.44 16.45 -3.06
N ALA A 179 1.33 16.50 -4.38
CA ALA A 179 0.65 15.49 -5.15
C ALA A 179 1.32 15.25 -6.51
N ARG A 180 1.47 13.98 -6.88
CA ARG A 180 1.76 13.49 -8.23
C ARG A 180 0.80 12.34 -8.53
N ASP A 181 0.24 12.33 -9.72
CA ASP A 181 -0.61 11.22 -10.16
C ASP A 181 0.19 10.15 -10.94
N LEU A 182 -0.45 9.02 -11.22
CA LEU A 182 0.17 7.91 -11.93
C LEU A 182 0.68 8.31 -13.32
N ARG A 183 -0.10 9.13 -14.05
CA ARG A 183 0.25 9.56 -15.41
C ARG A 183 1.49 10.47 -15.41
N GLN A 184 1.55 11.40 -14.46
CA GLN A 184 2.71 12.26 -14.27
C GLN A 184 3.96 11.43 -13.97
N MET A 185 3.86 10.46 -13.06
CA MET A 185 5.00 9.62 -12.68
C MET A 185 5.47 8.71 -13.82
N ILE A 186 4.57 8.27 -14.70
CA ILE A 186 4.94 7.54 -15.92
C ILE A 186 5.60 8.50 -16.94
N ALA A 187 5.02 9.67 -17.17
CA ALA A 187 5.56 10.65 -18.11
C ALA A 187 6.96 11.15 -17.69
N GLU A 188 7.21 11.25 -16.39
CA GLU A 188 8.50 11.63 -15.80
C GLU A 188 9.48 10.42 -15.67
N HIS A 189 9.12 9.24 -16.19
CA HIS A 189 9.92 8.00 -16.17
C HIS A 189 10.27 7.48 -14.77
N TYR A 190 9.46 7.78 -13.76
CA TYR A 190 9.62 7.21 -12.41
C TYR A 190 8.83 5.91 -12.21
N LEU A 191 7.86 5.65 -13.07
CA LEU A 191 7.09 4.40 -13.12
C LEU A 191 7.07 3.86 -14.56
N ALA A 192 6.91 2.54 -14.69
CA ALA A 192 6.84 1.87 -15.98
C ALA A 192 5.59 2.28 -16.75
N PRO A 193 5.67 2.42 -18.08
CA PRO A 193 4.51 2.63 -18.95
C PRO A 193 3.48 1.51 -18.76
N VAL A 194 2.20 1.84 -18.92
CA VAL A 194 1.09 0.88 -18.78
C VAL A 194 0.39 0.69 -20.11
N THR A 195 0.27 -0.55 -20.55
CA THR A 195 -0.54 -0.95 -21.71
C THR A 195 -1.76 -1.72 -21.20
N GLY A 196 -2.96 -1.24 -21.52
CA GLY A 196 -4.21 -1.86 -21.08
C GLY A 196 -4.86 -2.66 -22.21
N TRP A 197 -5.30 -3.88 -21.89
CA TRP A 197 -6.16 -4.69 -22.76
C TRP A 197 -7.47 -4.99 -22.06
N ARG A 198 -8.56 -4.84 -22.80
CA ARG A 198 -9.88 -5.26 -22.34
C ARG A 198 -10.27 -6.55 -23.00
N VAL A 199 -10.46 -7.60 -22.21
CA VAL A 199 -10.98 -8.89 -22.68
C VAL A 199 -12.48 -8.92 -22.47
N GLU A 200 -13.25 -9.10 -23.54
CA GLU A 200 -14.70 -9.20 -23.46
C GLU A 200 -15.11 -10.61 -23.07
N SER A 201 -15.83 -10.72 -21.94
CA SER A 201 -16.22 -12.01 -21.37
C SER A 201 -17.69 -12.38 -21.56
N GLY A 202 -18.49 -11.51 -22.18
CA GLY A 202 -19.93 -11.69 -22.25
C GLY A 202 -20.66 -11.72 -20.88
N THR A 203 -19.91 -11.52 -19.79
CA THR A 203 -20.45 -11.54 -18.41
C THR A 203 -21.18 -10.24 -18.11
N SER A 204 -22.50 -10.29 -17.87
CA SER A 204 -23.24 -9.13 -17.37
C SER A 204 -23.05 -8.97 -15.87
N LEU A 205 -22.88 -7.73 -15.43
CA LEU A 205 -22.88 -7.35 -14.02
C LEU A 205 -24.22 -6.77 -13.58
N ASP A 206 -25.24 -6.88 -14.45
CA ASP A 206 -26.60 -6.42 -14.14
C ASP A 206 -27.13 -7.16 -12.91
N GLY A 207 -27.73 -6.41 -11.98
CA GLY A 207 -28.23 -6.97 -10.72
C GLY A 207 -27.17 -7.13 -9.60
N VAL A 208 -25.87 -6.98 -9.87
CA VAL A 208 -24.86 -6.97 -8.81
C VAL A 208 -24.91 -5.63 -8.06
N LYS A 209 -25.34 -5.69 -6.80
CA LYS A 209 -25.48 -4.49 -5.95
C LYS A 209 -24.12 -3.94 -5.52
N THR A 210 -24.13 -2.67 -5.14
CA THR A 210 -22.95 -1.97 -4.62
C THR A 210 -23.14 -1.59 -3.16
N ARG A 211 -22.04 -1.60 -2.39
CA ARG A 211 -21.97 -1.15 -1.01
C ARG A 211 -20.63 -0.46 -0.79
N GLY A 212 -20.60 0.69 -0.10
CA GLY A 212 -19.36 1.41 0.17
C GLY A 212 -18.59 1.88 -1.09
N GLY A 213 -19.28 2.02 -2.24
CA GLY A 213 -18.70 2.49 -3.50
C GLY A 213 -18.07 1.39 -4.37
N ASP A 214 -18.21 0.11 -4.00
CA ASP A 214 -17.80 -1.03 -4.82
C ASP A 214 -18.89 -2.13 -4.83
N PHE A 215 -18.71 -3.14 -5.69
CA PHE A 215 -19.61 -4.28 -5.77
C PHE A 215 -19.62 -5.09 -4.47
N ILE A 216 -20.79 -5.67 -4.13
CA ILE A 216 -20.91 -6.63 -3.04
C ILE A 216 -20.19 -7.91 -3.46
N GLU A 217 -19.14 -8.29 -2.72
CA GLU A 217 -18.18 -9.35 -3.07
C GLU A 217 -18.88 -10.69 -3.30
N SER A 218 -19.81 -11.12 -2.41
CA SER A 218 -20.52 -12.39 -2.55
C SER A 218 -21.42 -12.46 -3.79
N GLN A 219 -21.99 -11.33 -4.21
CA GLN A 219 -22.80 -11.26 -5.43
C GLN A 219 -21.93 -11.22 -6.66
N LEU A 220 -20.83 -10.47 -6.61
CA LEU A 220 -19.87 -10.38 -7.71
C LEU A 220 -19.22 -11.74 -7.98
N ALA A 221 -18.82 -12.47 -6.95
CA ALA A 221 -18.19 -13.78 -7.09
C ALA A 221 -19.09 -14.77 -7.85
N ARG A 222 -20.39 -14.81 -7.54
CA ARG A 222 -21.36 -15.68 -8.25
C ARG A 222 -21.44 -15.46 -9.75
N VAL A 223 -21.13 -14.24 -10.19
CA VAL A 223 -21.22 -13.84 -11.60
C VAL A 223 -19.89 -14.01 -12.32
N VAL A 224 -18.76 -13.76 -11.64
CA VAL A 224 -17.45 -13.73 -12.28
C VAL A 224 -16.60 -14.98 -12.05
N ASP A 225 -16.87 -15.76 -11.00
CA ASP A 225 -16.19 -17.04 -10.75
C ASP A 225 -16.93 -18.19 -11.44
N THR A 226 -16.76 -18.26 -12.76
CA THR A 226 -17.28 -19.32 -13.61
C THR A 226 -16.13 -19.95 -14.38
N GLU A 227 -16.21 -21.25 -14.64
CA GLU A 227 -15.20 -22.01 -15.36
C GLU A 227 -14.87 -21.37 -16.72
N ALA A 228 -15.90 -21.09 -17.52
CA ALA A 228 -15.74 -20.48 -18.85
C ALA A 228 -15.02 -19.11 -18.81
N ARG A 229 -15.28 -18.29 -17.77
CA ARG A 229 -14.63 -17.01 -17.62
C ARG A 229 -13.18 -17.16 -17.10
N ASN A 230 -12.94 -18.09 -16.19
CA ASN A 230 -11.61 -18.39 -15.69
C ASN A 230 -10.70 -18.91 -16.81
N GLU A 231 -11.20 -19.82 -17.67
CA GLU A 231 -10.51 -20.28 -18.88
C GLU A 231 -10.24 -19.15 -19.87
N LEU A 232 -11.20 -18.23 -20.07
CA LEU A 232 -11.01 -17.08 -20.96
C LEU A 232 -9.86 -16.19 -20.46
N VAL A 233 -9.79 -15.94 -19.15
CA VAL A 233 -8.69 -15.18 -18.53
C VAL A 233 -7.35 -15.87 -18.76
N VAL A 234 -7.28 -17.19 -18.58
CA VAL A 234 -6.05 -17.98 -18.82
C VAL A 234 -5.64 -17.91 -20.28
N ARG A 235 -6.56 -18.14 -21.23
CA ARG A 235 -6.28 -18.02 -22.67
C ARG A 235 -5.78 -16.62 -23.04
N ALA A 236 -6.41 -15.57 -22.50
CA ALA A 236 -5.96 -14.20 -22.72
C ALA A 236 -4.54 -13.97 -22.21
N PHE A 237 -4.23 -14.45 -21.01
CA PHE A 237 -2.87 -14.38 -20.45
C PHE A 237 -1.86 -15.12 -21.34
N GLN A 238 -2.15 -16.36 -21.75
CA GLN A 238 -1.25 -17.14 -22.62
C GLN A 238 -1.01 -16.47 -23.99
N THR A 239 -1.99 -15.74 -24.50
CA THR A 239 -1.89 -15.03 -25.77
C THR A 239 -1.15 -13.70 -25.65
N LEU A 240 -1.47 -12.90 -24.62
CA LEU A 240 -1.00 -11.53 -24.51
C LEU A 240 0.23 -11.37 -23.60
N ALA A 241 0.45 -12.33 -22.69
CA ALA A 241 1.47 -12.26 -21.65
C ALA A 241 2.20 -13.59 -21.40
N PRO A 242 2.55 -14.40 -22.45
CA PRO A 242 3.01 -15.78 -22.26
C PRO A 242 4.30 -15.91 -21.46
N SER A 243 5.17 -14.90 -21.47
CA SER A 243 6.44 -14.87 -20.74
C SER A 243 6.45 -13.93 -19.55
N ARG A 244 5.34 -13.24 -19.28
CA ARG A 244 5.26 -12.21 -18.23
C ARG A 244 5.03 -12.82 -16.84
N ARG A 245 5.49 -12.09 -15.83
CA ARG A 245 5.25 -12.40 -14.42
C ARG A 245 3.97 -11.72 -13.96
N GLY A 246 2.93 -12.53 -13.68
CA GLY A 246 1.57 -12.06 -13.49
C GLY A 246 1.06 -12.06 -12.05
N ILE A 247 0.38 -11.00 -11.65
CA ILE A 247 -0.50 -10.99 -10.46
C ILE A 247 -1.95 -10.96 -10.94
N VAL A 248 -2.75 -11.91 -10.46
CA VAL A 248 -4.19 -11.99 -10.76
C VAL A 248 -4.98 -11.60 -9.52
N PHE A 249 -5.77 -10.54 -9.63
CA PHE A 249 -6.66 -10.09 -8.56
C PHE A 249 -8.04 -10.69 -8.72
N CYS A 250 -8.45 -11.49 -7.75
CA CYS A 250 -9.71 -12.23 -7.69
C CYS A 250 -10.68 -11.62 -6.68
N VAL A 251 -11.97 -12.00 -6.75
CA VAL A 251 -13.04 -11.44 -5.91
C VAL A 251 -12.93 -11.93 -4.46
N ASN A 252 -12.80 -13.24 -4.29
CA ASN A 252 -12.71 -13.93 -2.99
C ASN A 252 -11.65 -15.03 -3.04
N VAL A 253 -11.49 -15.77 -1.95
CA VAL A 253 -10.48 -16.83 -1.83
C VAL A 253 -10.78 -17.99 -2.78
N GLU A 254 -12.04 -18.40 -2.87
CA GLU A 254 -12.50 -19.48 -3.76
C GLU A 254 -12.17 -19.16 -5.22
N HIS A 255 -12.44 -17.94 -5.67
CA HIS A 255 -12.09 -17.48 -7.01
C HIS A 255 -10.57 -17.46 -7.23
N ALA A 256 -9.77 -17.05 -6.23
CA ALA A 256 -8.32 -17.07 -6.35
C ALA A 256 -7.79 -18.51 -6.51
N GLN A 257 -8.35 -19.47 -5.78
CA GLN A 257 -8.01 -20.88 -5.90
C GLN A 257 -8.50 -21.50 -7.22
N ALA A 258 -9.71 -21.14 -7.69
CA ALA A 258 -10.23 -21.56 -8.99
C ALA A 258 -9.36 -21.06 -10.14
N MET A 259 -8.98 -19.81 -10.11
CA MET A 259 -8.05 -19.22 -11.09
C MET A 259 -6.67 -19.89 -11.07
N GLN A 260 -6.13 -20.19 -9.88
CA GLN A 260 -4.87 -20.91 -9.76
C GLN A 260 -4.95 -22.30 -10.43
N ARG A 261 -6.03 -23.06 -10.18
CA ARG A 261 -6.23 -24.35 -10.82
C ARG A 261 -6.32 -24.22 -12.36
N ALA A 262 -7.11 -23.27 -12.85
CA ALA A 262 -7.23 -23.02 -14.30
C ALA A 262 -5.88 -22.68 -14.96
N PHE A 263 -5.03 -21.88 -14.31
CA PHE A 263 -3.68 -21.61 -14.78
C PHE A 263 -2.80 -22.87 -14.77
N ALA A 264 -2.85 -23.67 -13.71
CA ALA A 264 -2.07 -24.91 -13.58
C ALA A 264 -2.46 -25.95 -14.63
N GLU A 265 -3.76 -26.13 -14.87
CA GLU A 265 -4.31 -27.04 -15.90
C GLU A 265 -3.86 -26.62 -17.33
N ALA A 266 -3.69 -25.33 -17.54
CA ALA A 266 -3.14 -24.77 -18.79
C ALA A 266 -1.59 -24.79 -18.85
N GLY A 267 -0.90 -25.44 -17.90
CA GLY A 267 0.54 -25.58 -17.87
C GLY A 267 1.31 -24.33 -17.38
N VAL A 268 0.62 -23.35 -16.82
CA VAL A 268 1.25 -22.16 -16.23
C VAL A 268 1.57 -22.42 -14.76
N ARG A 269 2.82 -22.19 -14.36
CA ARG A 269 3.24 -22.33 -12.96
C ARG A 269 2.60 -21.23 -12.10
N ALA A 270 1.54 -21.61 -11.38
CA ALA A 270 0.73 -20.68 -10.61
C ALA A 270 0.46 -21.16 -9.18
N ALA A 271 0.41 -20.24 -8.24
CA ALA A 271 -0.05 -20.47 -6.87
C ALA A 271 -1.02 -19.39 -6.42
N ALA A 272 -1.86 -19.73 -5.41
CA ALA A 272 -2.80 -18.80 -4.81
C ALA A 272 -2.31 -18.35 -3.43
N VAL A 273 -2.55 -17.08 -3.07
CA VAL A 273 -2.30 -16.54 -1.72
C VAL A 273 -3.52 -15.79 -1.19
N TRP A 274 -3.79 -15.93 0.11
CA TRP A 274 -4.91 -15.29 0.80
C TRP A 274 -4.59 -14.99 2.27
N GLY A 275 -5.45 -14.19 2.93
CA GLY A 275 -5.20 -13.64 4.26
C GLY A 275 -4.99 -14.68 5.36
N ASP A 276 -5.84 -15.73 5.40
CA ASP A 276 -5.82 -16.75 6.45
C ASP A 276 -4.79 -17.86 6.20
N MET A 277 -4.04 -17.79 5.11
CA MET A 277 -2.93 -18.70 4.84
C MET A 277 -1.84 -18.57 5.91
N SER A 278 -1.19 -19.68 6.28
CA SER A 278 -0.07 -19.62 7.23
C SER A 278 1.02 -18.65 6.73
N LYS A 279 1.67 -17.96 7.65
CA LYS A 279 2.72 -16.99 7.30
C LYS A 279 3.87 -17.66 6.55
N SER A 280 4.26 -18.87 6.96
CA SER A 280 5.33 -19.66 6.33
C SER A 280 4.97 -20.03 4.88
N ASP A 281 3.76 -20.57 4.65
CA ASP A 281 3.34 -21.00 3.32
C ASP A 281 3.21 -19.81 2.38
N ARG A 282 2.64 -18.71 2.88
CA ARG A 282 2.55 -17.45 2.12
C ARG A 282 3.93 -16.91 1.73
N GLN A 283 4.89 -16.92 2.67
CA GLN A 283 6.26 -16.49 2.39
C GLN A 283 6.94 -17.40 1.36
N ALA A 284 6.74 -18.73 1.44
CA ALA A 284 7.29 -19.67 0.47
C ALA A 284 6.74 -19.39 -0.94
N VAL A 285 5.42 -19.24 -1.10
CA VAL A 285 4.81 -18.91 -2.40
C VAL A 285 5.36 -17.60 -2.96
N LEU A 286 5.46 -16.55 -2.14
CA LEU A 286 5.97 -15.25 -2.58
C LEU A 286 7.46 -15.30 -2.93
N ALA A 287 8.26 -16.12 -2.23
CA ALA A 287 9.66 -16.37 -2.55
C ALA A 287 9.80 -17.10 -3.90
N ASP A 288 8.99 -18.14 -4.15
CA ASP A 288 8.96 -18.85 -5.43
C ASP A 288 8.53 -17.95 -6.59
N PHE A 289 7.56 -17.05 -6.34
CA PHE A 289 7.18 -16.05 -7.32
C PHE A 289 8.30 -15.05 -7.59
N SER A 290 8.96 -14.58 -6.53
CA SER A 290 10.10 -13.67 -6.68
C SER A 290 11.31 -14.32 -7.35
N SER A 291 11.59 -15.58 -7.12
CA SER A 291 12.68 -16.31 -7.80
C SER A 291 12.38 -16.60 -9.28
N GLY A 292 11.09 -16.65 -9.68
CA GLY A 292 10.62 -17.07 -11.00
C GLY A 292 10.29 -18.57 -11.09
N ALA A 293 10.34 -19.30 -9.99
CA ALA A 293 9.82 -20.67 -9.90
C ALA A 293 8.30 -20.68 -10.21
N LEU A 294 7.58 -19.66 -9.77
CA LEU A 294 6.20 -19.39 -10.18
C LEU A 294 6.16 -18.23 -11.18
N GLN A 295 5.28 -18.34 -12.18
CA GLN A 295 5.02 -17.29 -13.15
C GLN A 295 3.83 -16.41 -12.77
N VAL A 296 2.82 -16.99 -12.13
CA VAL A 296 1.58 -16.31 -11.77
C VAL A 296 1.26 -16.53 -10.30
N VAL A 297 0.82 -15.45 -9.64
CA VAL A 297 0.21 -15.53 -8.32
C VAL A 297 -1.20 -14.97 -8.38
N THR A 298 -2.18 -15.78 -7.98
CA THR A 298 -3.57 -15.35 -7.80
C THR A 298 -3.81 -14.95 -6.37
N ASN A 299 -4.61 -13.91 -6.14
CA ASN A 299 -4.87 -13.44 -4.78
C ASN A 299 -6.24 -12.77 -4.63
N CYS A 300 -6.72 -12.72 -3.38
CA CYS A 300 -7.87 -11.92 -2.98
C CYS A 300 -7.42 -10.88 -1.96
N ASN A 301 -7.44 -9.60 -2.34
CA ASN A 301 -7.15 -8.41 -1.50
C ASN A 301 -5.79 -8.41 -0.75
N LEU A 302 -5.01 -9.47 -0.80
CA LEU A 302 -3.76 -9.59 -0.05
C LEU A 302 -2.64 -8.74 -0.65
N LEU A 303 -2.44 -8.85 -1.97
CA LEU A 303 -1.33 -8.19 -2.66
C LEU A 303 -1.67 -6.76 -3.12
N THR A 304 -2.82 -6.22 -2.74
CA THR A 304 -3.19 -4.84 -3.03
C THR A 304 -2.34 -3.82 -2.30
N GLU A 305 -1.82 -4.18 -1.11
CA GLU A 305 -0.96 -3.35 -0.27
C GLU A 305 0.20 -4.16 0.28
N GLY A 306 1.34 -3.51 0.56
CA GLY A 306 2.48 -4.12 1.23
C GLY A 306 3.34 -5.07 0.39
N PHE A 307 2.92 -5.50 -0.79
CA PHE A 307 3.71 -6.39 -1.64
C PHE A 307 4.66 -5.61 -2.56
N ASP A 308 5.93 -5.98 -2.58
CA ASP A 308 6.99 -5.32 -3.35
C ASP A 308 7.78 -6.31 -4.21
N GLU A 309 7.40 -6.47 -5.49
CA GLU A 309 8.12 -7.24 -6.50
C GLU A 309 8.24 -6.42 -7.80
N PRO A 310 9.36 -5.76 -8.04
CA PRO A 310 9.54 -4.89 -9.21
C PRO A 310 9.43 -5.59 -10.57
N ARG A 311 9.68 -6.91 -10.60
CA ARG A 311 9.64 -7.71 -11.83
C ARG A 311 8.23 -8.06 -12.29
N VAL A 312 7.20 -7.74 -11.53
CA VAL A 312 5.80 -7.89 -11.98
C VAL A 312 5.55 -6.97 -13.17
N ASP A 313 5.25 -7.56 -14.31
CA ASP A 313 5.03 -6.87 -15.57
C ASP A 313 3.68 -7.21 -16.23
N CYS A 314 2.85 -8.01 -15.52
CA CYS A 314 1.45 -8.26 -15.88
C CYS A 314 0.55 -8.18 -14.65
N VAL A 315 -0.55 -7.45 -14.76
CA VAL A 315 -1.62 -7.42 -13.76
C VAL A 315 -2.94 -7.81 -14.40
N VAL A 316 -3.53 -8.89 -13.94
CA VAL A 316 -4.81 -9.38 -14.44
C VAL A 316 -5.92 -9.00 -13.45
N MET A 317 -6.87 -8.21 -13.93
CA MET A 317 -8.03 -7.76 -13.18
C MET A 317 -9.18 -8.75 -13.35
N ALA A 318 -9.08 -9.94 -12.76
CA ALA A 318 -10.15 -10.93 -12.81
C ALA A 318 -11.39 -10.50 -11.99
N ARG A 319 -11.23 -9.50 -11.09
CA ARG A 319 -12.33 -8.86 -10.37
C ARG A 319 -12.68 -7.49 -10.94
N PRO A 320 -13.90 -7.26 -11.43
CA PRO A 320 -14.41 -5.92 -11.68
C PRO A 320 -14.46 -5.09 -10.38
N THR A 321 -14.20 -3.79 -10.48
CA THR A 321 -14.31 -2.86 -9.35
C THR A 321 -14.79 -1.49 -9.79
N LYS A 322 -15.63 -0.83 -8.98
CA LYS A 322 -15.96 0.59 -9.10
C LYS A 322 -15.06 1.47 -8.23
N SER A 323 -14.23 0.85 -7.39
CA SER A 323 -13.31 1.55 -6.51
C SER A 323 -12.05 1.99 -7.26
N LYS A 324 -11.95 3.30 -7.53
CA LYS A 324 -10.74 3.89 -8.14
C LYS A 324 -9.50 3.64 -7.28
N LEU A 325 -9.64 3.67 -5.96
CA LEU A 325 -8.54 3.39 -5.03
C LEU A 325 -8.03 1.96 -5.24
N LEU A 326 -8.93 0.96 -5.17
CA LEU A 326 -8.56 -0.43 -5.32
C LEU A 326 -7.94 -0.69 -6.71
N TYR A 327 -8.52 -0.13 -7.78
CA TYR A 327 -7.96 -0.21 -9.12
C TYR A 327 -6.52 0.32 -9.16
N THR A 328 -6.30 1.53 -8.62
CA THR A 328 -4.98 2.16 -8.63
C THR A 328 -3.95 1.37 -7.81
N GLN A 329 -4.37 0.78 -6.68
CA GLN A 329 -3.51 -0.07 -5.87
C GLN A 329 -3.11 -1.36 -6.60
N MET A 330 -4.07 -2.03 -7.26
CA MET A 330 -3.82 -3.24 -8.04
C MET A 330 -2.86 -2.96 -9.22
N VAL A 331 -3.15 -1.96 -10.04
CA VAL A 331 -2.27 -1.57 -11.16
C VAL A 331 -0.89 -1.15 -10.65
N GLY A 332 -0.86 -0.43 -9.53
CA GLY A 332 0.38 0.04 -8.90
C GLY A 332 1.36 -1.06 -8.50
N ARG A 333 0.90 -2.32 -8.38
CA ARG A 333 1.80 -3.45 -8.08
C ARG A 333 2.78 -3.73 -9.22
N GLY A 334 2.38 -3.48 -10.46
CA GLY A 334 3.23 -3.73 -11.63
C GLY A 334 3.87 -2.47 -12.22
N THR A 335 3.70 -1.28 -11.64
CA THR A 335 4.25 -0.04 -12.23
C THR A 335 5.70 0.26 -11.85
N ARG A 336 6.32 -0.49 -10.94
CA ARG A 336 7.73 -0.27 -10.58
C ARG A 336 8.65 -0.50 -11.77
N LEU A 337 9.71 0.31 -11.85
CA LEU A 337 10.76 0.13 -12.85
C LEU A 337 11.60 -1.12 -12.52
N HIS A 338 11.98 -1.86 -13.54
CA HIS A 338 12.98 -2.92 -13.49
C HIS A 338 13.71 -3.00 -14.82
N ALA A 339 14.98 -3.41 -14.82
CA ALA A 339 15.81 -3.46 -16.02
C ALA A 339 15.23 -4.35 -17.11
N ASP A 340 14.61 -5.48 -16.73
CA ASP A 340 14.05 -6.46 -17.66
C ASP A 340 12.58 -6.16 -18.03
N LYS A 341 12.05 -4.98 -17.67
CA LYS A 341 10.66 -4.63 -17.88
C LYS A 341 10.51 -3.42 -18.78
N GLU A 342 9.92 -3.62 -19.94
CA GLU A 342 9.61 -2.55 -20.88
C GLU A 342 8.35 -1.77 -20.44
N ASN A 343 7.30 -2.48 -20.07
CA ASN A 343 6.02 -1.90 -19.64
C ASN A 343 5.27 -2.85 -18.69
N LEU A 344 4.22 -2.34 -18.08
CA LEU A 344 3.20 -3.13 -17.40
C LEU A 344 2.04 -3.40 -18.34
N LEU A 345 1.66 -4.67 -18.49
CA LEU A 345 0.43 -5.09 -19.14
C LEU A 345 -0.70 -5.22 -18.10
N VAL A 346 -1.86 -4.63 -18.36
CA VAL A 346 -3.06 -4.73 -17.51
C VAL A 346 -4.23 -5.24 -18.35
#